data_87905a21a97d9f5f341883353797f54b
#
_entry.id   87905a21a97d9f5f341883353797f54b
#
_cell.length_a   1.000
_cell.length_b   1.000
_cell.length_c   1.000
_cell.angle_alpha   90.00
_cell.angle_beta   90.00
_cell.angle_gamma   90.00
#
_symmetry.space_group_name_H-M   'P 1'
#
loop_
_entity.id
_entity.type
_entity.pdbx_description
1 polymer ?
#
loop_
_entity_poly.entity_id
_entity_poly.type
_entity_poly.pdbx_seq_one_letter_code
_entity_poly.pdbx_strand_id
1 'polypeptide(L)'
;IMKQQLMTLLLGAASVFCSCETQLEQHVKSELRAPAYPLVSIDPYTSAWSFTDNLYDGSVKHWSGKDFPLIGVAKVDGQTYRFMGTEELELRPLVKTSEQGNWTGKYTIQQPADGWQNVGFNDAAWKEGEGAFGTMENEHVAKTQWGEEFIWVRRVADIQEDLTGKNVYLEYSHDDDVIIYINGIKVVDTGN
;
A
#
# COMPACT_ATOMS: atom_id res chain seq x y z
N ILE A 1 -94.33 -3.00 -32.13
CA ILE A 1 -93.39 -3.47 -31.09
C ILE A 1 -92.16 -2.49 -31.14
N MET A 2 -92.18 -1.39 -30.43
CA MET A 2 -91.09 -0.46 -30.41
C MET A 2 -90.39 -0.61 -29.05
N LYS A 3 -89.09 -0.90 -29.03
CA LYS A 3 -88.23 -0.91 -27.86
C LYS A 3 -87.65 0.50 -27.70
N GLN A 4 -88.02 1.20 -26.65
CA GLN A 4 -87.39 2.41 -26.21
C GLN A 4 -86.02 2.08 -25.64
N GLN A 5 -84.94 2.66 -26.16
CA GLN A 5 -83.62 2.67 -25.54
C GLN A 5 -83.51 3.89 -24.65
N LEU A 6 -83.29 3.60 -23.37
CA LEU A 6 -82.99 4.58 -22.35
C LEU A 6 -81.50 4.92 -22.43
N MET A 7 -81.21 6.16 -22.83
CA MET A 7 -79.84 6.63 -22.93
C MET A 7 -79.47 7.26 -21.59
N THR A 8 -78.68 6.53 -20.79
CA THR A 8 -78.17 6.99 -19.52
C THR A 8 -76.89 7.81 -19.78
N LEU A 9 -76.98 9.08 -19.53
CA LEU A 9 -75.81 10.02 -19.59
C LEU A 9 -74.96 9.84 -18.34
N LEU A 10 -73.81 9.21 -18.46
CA LEU A 10 -72.79 9.14 -17.40
C LEU A 10 -71.92 10.41 -17.53
N LEU A 11 -72.09 11.35 -16.61
CA LEU A 11 -71.10 12.41 -16.41
C LEU A 11 -69.87 11.79 -15.73
N GLY A 12 -68.85 11.55 -16.54
CA GLY A 12 -67.53 11.20 -16.02
C GLY A 12 -66.82 12.45 -15.53
N ALA A 13 -66.66 12.59 -14.22
CA ALA A 13 -65.77 13.58 -13.63
C ALA A 13 -64.32 13.15 -13.92
N ALA A 14 -63.66 13.82 -14.86
CA ALA A 14 -62.23 13.65 -15.10
C ALA A 14 -61.45 14.31 -13.97
N SER A 15 -61.03 13.54 -13.00
CA SER A 15 -60.05 13.95 -11.99
C SER A 15 -58.73 14.12 -12.69
N VAL A 16 -58.30 15.33 -12.95
CA VAL A 16 -56.94 15.64 -13.38
C VAL A 16 -56.05 15.45 -12.17
N PHE A 17 -55.48 14.25 -12.04
CA PHE A 17 -54.32 14.03 -11.17
C PHE A 17 -53.15 14.74 -11.82
N CYS A 18 -52.80 15.90 -11.32
CA CYS A 18 -51.53 16.54 -11.60
C CYS A 18 -50.45 15.68 -10.93
N SER A 19 -49.97 14.68 -11.65
CA SER A 19 -48.77 13.98 -11.27
C SER A 19 -47.63 14.98 -11.35
N CYS A 20 -47.26 15.51 -10.19
CA CYS A 20 -45.99 16.18 -10.06
C CYS A 20 -44.95 15.05 -10.20
N GLU A 21 -44.57 14.73 -11.44
CA GLU A 21 -43.35 13.98 -11.69
C GLU A 21 -42.22 14.87 -11.20
N THR A 22 -41.78 14.61 -9.99
CA THR A 22 -40.42 14.99 -9.58
C THR A 22 -39.48 14.34 -10.57
N GLN A 23 -39.10 15.07 -11.60
CA GLN A 23 -37.91 14.70 -12.36
C GLN A 23 -36.78 14.59 -11.34
N LEU A 24 -36.45 13.36 -10.96
CA LEU A 24 -35.16 13.07 -10.37
C LEU A 24 -34.16 13.63 -11.36
N GLU A 25 -33.54 14.74 -10.99
CA GLU A 25 -32.42 15.27 -11.75
C GLU A 25 -31.45 14.10 -11.92
N GLN A 26 -31.36 13.63 -13.16
CA GLN A 26 -30.30 12.70 -13.52
C GLN A 26 -29.02 13.50 -13.29
N HIS A 27 -28.41 13.28 -12.13
CA HIS A 27 -27.05 13.76 -11.91
C HIS A 27 -26.21 13.20 -13.03
N VAL A 28 -25.89 14.03 -14.00
CA VAL A 28 -24.93 13.69 -15.04
C VAL A 28 -23.64 13.39 -14.29
N LYS A 29 -23.30 12.11 -14.23
CA LYS A 29 -22.08 11.67 -13.59
C LYS A 29 -20.93 12.34 -14.34
N SER A 30 -20.30 13.32 -13.70
CA SER A 30 -19.14 13.98 -14.29
C SER A 30 -18.05 12.96 -14.53
N GLU A 31 -17.50 12.92 -15.73
CA GLU A 31 -16.31 12.11 -16.04
C GLU A 31 -15.04 12.69 -15.41
N LEU A 32 -15.12 13.95 -14.94
CA LEU A 32 -14.01 14.61 -14.26
C LEU A 32 -13.92 14.08 -12.83
N ARG A 33 -12.82 13.39 -12.57
CA ARG A 33 -12.47 12.95 -11.23
C ARG A 33 -11.79 14.08 -10.47
N ALA A 34 -12.23 14.34 -9.24
CA ALA A 34 -11.50 15.22 -8.34
C ALA A 34 -10.13 14.58 -7.99
N PRO A 35 -9.07 15.38 -7.87
CA PRO A 35 -7.75 14.86 -7.49
C PRO A 35 -7.73 14.24 -6.08
N ALA A 36 -8.58 14.70 -5.19
CA ALA A 36 -8.81 14.17 -3.85
C ALA A 36 -10.17 14.58 -3.33
N TYR A 37 -10.71 13.81 -2.38
CA TYR A 37 -12.01 14.05 -1.73
C TYR A 37 -11.81 14.37 -0.26
N PRO A 38 -12.30 15.50 0.27
CA PRO A 38 -12.20 15.83 1.69
C PRO A 38 -13.11 14.89 2.49
N LEU A 39 -12.59 14.32 3.55
CA LEU A 39 -13.32 13.46 4.49
C LEU A 39 -13.62 14.20 5.78
N VAL A 40 -12.59 14.77 6.39
CA VAL A 40 -12.67 15.60 7.59
C VAL A 40 -11.72 16.77 7.42
N SER A 41 -12.19 17.98 7.64
CA SER A 41 -11.35 19.18 7.60
C SER A 41 -11.77 20.09 8.74
N ILE A 42 -10.98 20.16 9.79
CA ILE A 42 -11.22 21.00 10.97
C ILE A 42 -10.32 22.23 10.91
N ASP A 43 -9.06 22.02 10.68
CA ASP A 43 -8.02 23.03 10.54
C ASP A 43 -6.90 22.52 9.60
N PRO A 44 -5.87 23.33 9.26
CA PRO A 44 -4.79 22.89 8.36
C PRO A 44 -3.98 21.68 8.84
N TYR A 45 -3.98 21.37 10.13
CA TYR A 45 -3.27 20.23 10.72
C TYR A 45 -4.14 19.01 10.86
N THR A 46 -5.47 19.22 11.00
CA THR A 46 -6.46 18.14 11.12
C THR A 46 -7.31 18.08 9.86
N SER A 47 -6.76 17.52 8.82
CA SER A 47 -7.38 17.48 7.49
C SER A 47 -7.13 16.14 6.83
N ALA A 48 -8.18 15.32 6.75
CA ALA A 48 -8.17 13.98 6.20
C ALA A 48 -8.82 13.94 4.82
N TRP A 49 -8.18 13.32 3.85
CA TRP A 49 -8.57 13.25 2.45
C TRP A 49 -8.46 11.83 1.90
N SER A 50 -9.33 11.48 0.94
CA SER A 50 -9.19 10.30 0.11
C SER A 50 -8.65 10.70 -1.28
N PHE A 51 -7.62 10.01 -1.73
CA PHE A 51 -7.03 10.17 -3.07
C PHE A 51 -7.49 9.05 -4.02
N THR A 52 -8.39 8.19 -3.57
CA THR A 52 -8.93 7.04 -4.31
C THR A 52 -10.44 7.19 -4.52
N ASP A 53 -10.99 6.53 -5.52
CA ASP A 53 -12.42 6.58 -5.82
C ASP A 53 -13.27 5.82 -4.80
N ASN A 54 -12.72 4.75 -4.23
CA ASN A 54 -13.32 4.05 -3.11
C ASN A 54 -12.52 4.32 -1.85
N LEU A 55 -13.19 4.56 -0.74
CA LEU A 55 -12.55 4.91 0.54
C LEU A 55 -11.62 3.83 1.09
N TYR A 56 -11.78 2.57 0.66
CA TYR A 56 -11.01 1.41 1.11
C TYR A 56 -9.83 1.04 0.19
N ASP A 57 -9.64 1.72 -0.95
CA ASP A 57 -8.60 1.41 -1.92
C ASP A 57 -7.22 2.00 -1.57
N GLY A 58 -7.17 2.84 -0.56
CA GLY A 58 -5.92 3.47 -0.11
C GLY A 58 -6.00 4.02 1.30
N SER A 59 -4.84 4.39 1.85
CA SER A 59 -4.77 5.07 3.13
C SER A 59 -5.43 6.45 3.04
N VAL A 60 -6.06 6.86 4.13
CA VAL A 60 -6.47 8.25 4.30
C VAL A 60 -5.20 9.10 4.42
N LYS A 61 -5.20 10.27 3.78
CA LYS A 61 -4.03 11.14 3.75
C LYS A 61 -4.39 12.53 4.26
N HIS A 62 -3.39 13.19 4.80
CA HIS A 62 -3.42 14.61 5.02
C HIS A 62 -3.36 15.34 3.66
N TRP A 63 -3.83 16.57 3.55
CA TRP A 63 -3.76 17.35 2.31
C TRP A 63 -2.34 17.51 1.75
N SER A 64 -1.31 17.41 2.61
CA SER A 64 0.10 17.42 2.21
C SER A 64 0.59 16.10 1.58
N GLY A 65 -0.29 15.09 1.46
CA GLY A 65 0.04 13.78 0.91
C GLY A 65 0.60 12.77 1.92
N LYS A 66 0.89 13.17 3.16
CA LYS A 66 1.31 12.26 4.23
C LYS A 66 0.15 11.38 4.68
N ASP A 67 0.44 10.16 5.08
CA ASP A 67 -0.56 9.26 5.63
C ASP A 67 -1.18 9.85 6.90
N PHE A 68 -2.49 9.73 7.00
CA PHE A 68 -3.28 10.14 8.15
C PHE A 68 -3.90 8.87 8.75
N PRO A 69 -3.56 8.48 9.98
CA PRO A 69 -3.96 7.19 10.54
C PRO A 69 -5.45 7.18 10.91
N LEU A 70 -6.30 7.11 9.89
CA LEU A 70 -7.75 7.07 10.03
C LEU A 70 -8.30 5.86 9.30
N ILE A 71 -8.97 4.98 10.03
CA ILE A 71 -9.61 3.78 9.51
C ILE A 71 -11.09 3.81 9.87
N GLY A 72 -11.94 3.52 8.90
CA GLY A 72 -13.38 3.34 9.09
C GLY A 72 -13.75 1.86 9.07
N VAL A 73 -14.38 1.40 10.14
CA VAL A 73 -14.88 0.03 10.25
C VAL A 73 -16.34 0.03 10.70
N ALA A 74 -17.11 -0.92 10.18
CA ALA A 74 -18.48 -1.18 10.58
C ALA A 74 -18.61 -2.63 11.04
N LYS A 75 -19.37 -2.86 12.10
CA LYS A 75 -19.69 -4.20 12.56
C LYS A 75 -21.16 -4.51 12.25
N VAL A 76 -21.38 -5.51 11.39
CA VAL A 76 -22.71 -5.95 10.95
C VAL A 76 -22.83 -7.44 11.24
N ASP A 77 -23.86 -7.85 11.98
CA ASP A 77 -24.13 -9.24 12.33
C ASP A 77 -22.92 -9.97 12.94
N GLY A 78 -22.12 -9.26 13.73
CA GLY A 78 -20.95 -9.80 14.41
C GLY A 78 -19.67 -9.80 13.54
N GLN A 79 -19.75 -9.50 12.24
CA GLN A 79 -18.61 -9.40 11.35
C GLN A 79 -18.14 -7.94 11.20
N THR A 80 -16.84 -7.74 11.11
CA THR A 80 -16.23 -6.43 10.96
C THR A 80 -15.86 -6.19 9.48
N TYR A 81 -16.29 -5.06 8.96
CA TYR A 81 -16.03 -4.62 7.60
C TYR A 81 -15.27 -3.30 7.64
N ARG A 82 -14.12 -3.25 6.97
CA ARG A 82 -13.39 -2.00 6.75
C ARG A 82 -13.98 -1.29 5.52
N PHE A 83 -14.43 -0.06 5.70
CA PHE A 83 -14.99 0.75 4.60
C PHE A 83 -14.15 1.97 4.25
N MET A 84 -13.11 2.29 5.04
CA MET A 84 -12.25 3.45 4.80
C MET A 84 -10.84 3.21 5.34
N GLY A 85 -9.84 3.72 4.62
CA GLY A 85 -8.42 3.61 4.97
C GLY A 85 -7.83 2.23 4.70
N THR A 86 -6.60 2.07 5.02
CA THR A 86 -5.87 0.79 4.97
C THR A 86 -5.52 0.34 6.38
N GLU A 87 -5.51 -0.96 6.59
CA GLU A 87 -5.02 -1.55 7.82
C GLU A 87 -3.48 -1.48 7.81
N GLU A 88 -2.90 -0.91 8.86
CA GLU A 88 -1.46 -1.05 9.09
C GLU A 88 -1.18 -2.48 9.54
N LEU A 89 -0.32 -3.14 8.79
CA LEU A 89 0.14 -4.47 9.18
C LEU A 89 1.14 -4.31 10.32
N GLU A 90 0.84 -4.88 11.48
CA GLU A 90 1.84 -5.04 12.51
C GLU A 90 2.89 -6.06 12.03
N LEU A 91 3.99 -5.54 11.49
CA LEU A 91 5.10 -6.36 11.04
C LEU A 91 6.00 -6.70 12.23
N ARG A 92 6.22 -7.99 12.44
CA ARG A 92 7.19 -8.47 13.41
C ARG A 92 8.49 -8.81 12.68
N PRO A 93 9.62 -8.21 13.06
CA PRO A 93 10.88 -8.51 12.39
C PRO A 93 11.32 -9.95 12.66
N LEU A 94 11.56 -10.71 11.61
CA LEU A 94 12.23 -12.01 11.66
C LEU A 94 13.74 -11.83 11.73
N VAL A 95 14.23 -10.84 11.01
CA VAL A 95 15.63 -10.43 10.95
C VAL A 95 15.69 -8.93 11.14
N LYS A 96 16.48 -8.48 12.10
CA LYS A 96 16.59 -7.04 12.41
C LYS A 96 17.12 -6.25 11.22
N THR A 97 16.52 -5.10 10.96
CA THR A 97 17.07 -4.07 10.08
C THR A 97 18.17 -3.29 10.79
N SER A 98 18.90 -2.45 10.05
CA SER A 98 19.92 -1.58 10.64
C SER A 98 19.35 -0.55 11.61
N GLU A 99 18.07 -0.18 11.48
CA GLU A 99 17.35 0.71 12.39
C GLU A 99 16.97 0.01 13.70
N GLN A 100 16.66 -1.27 13.63
CA GLN A 100 16.22 -2.07 14.78
C GLN A 100 17.38 -2.65 15.60
N GLY A 101 18.58 -2.65 15.05
CA GLY A 101 19.77 -3.12 15.74
C GLY A 101 20.94 -3.45 14.83
N ASN A 102 22.05 -3.78 15.47
CA ASN A 102 23.27 -4.13 14.76
C ASN A 102 23.15 -5.54 14.13
N TRP A 103 23.73 -5.65 12.96
CA TRP A 103 23.95 -6.93 12.30
C TRP A 103 25.29 -6.91 11.56
N THR A 104 25.89 -8.05 11.34
CA THR A 104 27.14 -8.21 10.60
C THR A 104 26.90 -8.96 9.31
N GLY A 105 27.72 -8.67 8.32
CA GLY A 105 27.75 -9.37 7.04
C GLY A 105 29.15 -9.44 6.47
N LYS A 106 29.33 -10.34 5.52
CA LYS A 106 30.54 -10.40 4.70
C LYS A 106 30.37 -9.47 3.51
N TYR A 107 31.42 -8.74 3.12
CA TYR A 107 31.36 -7.85 1.97
C TYR A 107 32.65 -7.84 1.18
N THR A 108 32.55 -7.46 -0.07
CA THR A 108 33.67 -7.19 -0.97
C THR A 108 33.34 -6.03 -1.90
N ILE A 109 34.35 -5.29 -2.31
CA ILE A 109 34.27 -4.24 -3.34
C ILE A 109 34.85 -4.72 -4.67
N GLN A 110 35.32 -5.95 -4.73
CA GLN A 110 35.80 -6.60 -5.94
C GLN A 110 34.71 -7.52 -6.47
N GLN A 111 34.52 -7.50 -7.80
CA GLN A 111 33.54 -8.37 -8.42
C GLN A 111 33.79 -9.84 -8.03
N PRO A 112 32.83 -10.49 -7.38
CA PRO A 112 32.97 -11.86 -6.96
C PRO A 112 32.81 -12.83 -8.13
N ALA A 113 33.22 -14.08 -7.92
CA ALA A 113 32.99 -15.16 -8.87
C ALA A 113 31.48 -15.44 -9.03
N ASP A 114 31.13 -16.04 -10.16
CA ASP A 114 29.75 -16.48 -10.44
C ASP A 114 29.22 -17.39 -9.32
N GLY A 115 27.94 -17.23 -9.00
CA GLY A 115 27.29 -18.00 -7.96
C GLY A 115 27.54 -17.49 -6.54
N TRP A 116 28.12 -16.29 -6.39
CA TRP A 116 28.33 -15.66 -5.08
C TRP A 116 27.07 -15.51 -4.25
N GLN A 117 25.90 -15.41 -4.89
CA GLN A 117 24.60 -15.29 -4.26
C GLN A 117 24.08 -16.61 -3.66
N ASN A 118 24.72 -17.75 -3.97
CA ASN A 118 24.28 -19.05 -3.50
C ASN A 118 24.65 -19.29 -2.04
N VAL A 119 23.84 -20.06 -1.32
CA VAL A 119 24.04 -20.36 0.12
C VAL A 119 25.39 -20.97 0.41
N GLY A 120 25.89 -21.88 -0.44
CA GLY A 120 27.15 -22.59 -0.26
C GLY A 120 28.40 -21.87 -0.76
N PHE A 121 28.28 -20.60 -1.17
CA PHE A 121 29.46 -19.86 -1.66
C PHE A 121 30.49 -19.64 -0.54
N ASN A 122 31.75 -19.82 -0.88
CA ASN A 122 32.87 -19.59 0.05
C ASN A 122 33.24 -18.10 0.07
N ASP A 123 32.79 -17.40 1.06
CA ASP A 123 33.08 -15.98 1.31
C ASP A 123 34.17 -15.76 2.40
N ALA A 124 34.97 -16.75 2.70
CA ALA A 124 35.98 -16.66 3.77
C ALA A 124 37.01 -15.54 3.53
N ALA A 125 37.28 -15.20 2.27
CA ALA A 125 38.17 -14.11 1.89
C ALA A 125 37.54 -12.71 1.94
N TRP A 126 36.23 -12.63 2.12
CA TRP A 126 35.55 -11.35 2.19
C TRP A 126 35.78 -10.68 3.54
N LYS A 127 35.72 -9.35 3.55
CA LYS A 127 35.76 -8.56 4.79
C LYS A 127 34.46 -8.77 5.57
N GLU A 128 34.54 -8.54 6.88
CA GLU A 128 33.39 -8.47 7.75
C GLU A 128 33.07 -7.03 8.07
N GLY A 129 31.80 -6.65 8.07
CA GLY A 129 31.35 -5.31 8.39
C GLY A 129 29.97 -5.29 9.05
N GLU A 130 29.69 -4.23 9.77
CA GLU A 130 28.38 -3.97 10.34
C GLU A 130 27.48 -3.23 9.34
N GLY A 131 26.24 -3.66 9.20
CA GLY A 131 25.21 -2.90 8.49
C GLY A 131 24.63 -1.75 9.35
N ALA A 132 24.26 -0.63 8.75
CA ALA A 132 24.17 -0.35 7.32
C ALA A 132 25.57 -0.13 6.70
N PHE A 133 25.63 -0.39 5.39
CA PHE A 133 26.78 -0.05 4.55
C PHE A 133 26.45 1.24 3.79
N GLY A 134 27.40 2.15 3.67
CA GLY A 134 27.17 3.42 2.99
C GLY A 134 28.45 4.16 2.65
N THR A 135 28.32 5.26 1.94
CA THR A 135 29.42 6.18 1.61
C THR A 135 29.68 7.16 2.75
N MET A 136 30.72 7.99 2.59
CA MET A 136 31.06 9.04 3.56
C MET A 136 29.93 10.06 3.76
N GLU A 137 29.10 10.28 2.75
CA GLU A 137 27.96 11.21 2.81
C GLU A 137 26.87 10.71 3.75
N ASN A 138 26.81 9.40 3.96
CA ASN A 138 25.84 8.72 4.82
C ASN A 138 26.45 8.29 6.17
N GLU A 139 27.50 8.96 6.67
CA GLU A 139 28.23 8.59 7.89
C GLU A 139 27.34 8.49 9.14
N HIS A 140 26.23 9.24 9.18
CA HIS A 140 25.30 9.23 10.29
C HIS A 140 24.43 7.95 10.37
N VAL A 141 24.35 7.19 9.28
CA VAL A 141 23.58 5.93 9.18
C VAL A 141 24.52 4.74 8.97
N ALA A 142 25.53 4.90 8.12
CA ALA A 142 26.46 3.84 7.75
C ALA A 142 27.41 3.51 8.90
N LYS A 143 27.50 2.20 9.22
CA LYS A 143 28.47 1.69 10.20
C LYS A 143 29.71 1.12 9.49
N THR A 144 29.54 0.59 8.29
CA THR A 144 30.64 0.20 7.41
C THR A 144 30.63 1.09 6.19
N GLN A 145 31.74 1.81 6.02
CA GLN A 145 31.94 2.71 4.88
C GLN A 145 32.62 1.99 3.72
N TRP A 146 32.23 2.34 2.51
CA TRP A 146 32.85 1.91 1.27
C TRP A 146 32.90 3.11 0.30
N GLY A 147 33.85 3.15 -0.63
CA GLY A 147 34.05 4.30 -1.50
C GLY A 147 34.22 3.91 -2.96
N GLU A 148 33.80 2.72 -3.36
CA GLU A 148 33.89 2.22 -4.71
C GLU A 148 32.50 2.27 -5.36
N GLU A 149 32.42 2.10 -6.68
CA GLU A 149 31.19 2.11 -7.45
C GLU A 149 30.22 0.97 -7.03
N PHE A 150 30.77 -0.19 -6.70
CA PHE A 150 30.00 -1.38 -6.34
C PHE A 150 30.42 -1.98 -5.00
N ILE A 151 29.44 -2.55 -4.31
CA ILE A 151 29.66 -3.38 -3.15
C ILE A 151 28.79 -4.65 -3.22
N TRP A 152 29.35 -5.76 -2.85
CA TRP A 152 28.62 -7.02 -2.69
C TRP A 152 28.59 -7.38 -1.21
N VAL A 153 27.40 -7.58 -0.68
CA VAL A 153 27.18 -7.87 0.74
C VAL A 153 26.46 -9.21 0.86
N ARG A 154 26.93 -10.04 1.75
CA ARG A 154 26.29 -11.32 2.12
C ARG A 154 25.95 -11.29 3.60
N ARG A 155 24.69 -11.53 3.91
CA ARG A 155 24.19 -11.67 5.28
C ARG A 155 23.56 -13.04 5.46
N VAL A 156 23.92 -13.72 6.54
CA VAL A 156 23.28 -14.98 6.93
C VAL A 156 22.34 -14.70 8.11
N ALA A 157 21.14 -15.18 8.01
CA ALA A 157 20.17 -15.15 9.10
C ALA A 157 19.56 -16.54 9.24
N ASP A 158 19.53 -17.05 10.46
CA ASP A 158 18.92 -18.35 10.76
C ASP A 158 17.52 -18.11 11.34
N ILE A 159 16.51 -18.47 10.56
CA ILE A 159 15.09 -18.30 10.93
C ILE A 159 14.59 -19.66 11.39
N GLN A 160 14.35 -19.79 12.70
CA GLN A 160 13.89 -21.02 13.34
C GLN A 160 12.35 -21.18 13.27
N GLU A 161 11.65 -20.16 12.82
CA GLU A 161 10.19 -20.15 12.77
C GLU A 161 9.67 -20.79 11.47
N ASP A 162 8.62 -21.61 11.58
CA ASP A 162 7.89 -22.09 10.40
C ASP A 162 7.11 -20.93 9.75
N LEU A 163 7.49 -20.61 8.53
CA LEU A 163 6.88 -19.55 7.72
C LEU A 163 5.84 -20.06 6.72
N THR A 164 5.51 -21.35 6.76
CA THR A 164 4.52 -21.94 5.85
C THR A 164 3.18 -21.24 5.96
N GLY A 165 2.68 -20.73 4.85
CA GLY A 165 1.40 -20.01 4.78
C GLY A 165 1.40 -18.60 5.37
N LYS A 166 2.55 -18.08 5.79
CA LYS A 166 2.69 -16.71 6.27
C LYS A 166 3.14 -15.78 5.14
N ASN A 167 2.66 -14.54 5.17
CA ASN A 167 3.19 -13.48 4.33
C ASN A 167 4.49 -12.96 4.94
N VAL A 168 5.56 -12.97 4.16
CA VAL A 168 6.87 -12.45 4.56
C VAL A 168 7.18 -11.25 3.68
N TYR A 169 7.62 -10.17 4.30
CA TYR A 169 7.95 -8.92 3.64
C TYR A 169 9.45 -8.67 3.75
N LEU A 170 10.05 -8.21 2.67
CA LEU A 170 11.42 -7.72 2.64
C LEU A 170 11.38 -6.19 2.72
N GLU A 171 11.95 -5.66 3.80
CA GLU A 171 12.18 -4.23 3.97
C GLU A 171 13.65 -3.93 3.65
N TYR A 172 13.89 -3.00 2.75
CA TYR A 172 15.22 -2.59 2.34
C TYR A 172 15.24 -1.10 1.98
N SER A 173 16.41 -0.51 2.12
CA SER A 173 16.69 0.87 1.71
C SER A 173 17.96 0.89 0.89
N HIS A 174 17.97 1.66 -0.18
CA HIS A 174 19.11 1.85 -1.06
C HIS A 174 19.07 3.27 -1.63
N ASP A 175 20.18 3.71 -2.18
CA ASP A 175 20.30 5.01 -2.81
C ASP A 175 20.10 4.88 -4.33
N ASP A 176 21.10 4.35 -5.06
CA ASP A 176 21.02 4.17 -6.51
C ASP A 176 20.33 2.84 -6.89
N ASP A 177 21.08 1.87 -7.36
CA ASP A 177 20.57 0.58 -7.80
C ASP A 177 20.90 -0.54 -6.81
N VAL A 178 19.98 -1.48 -6.65
CA VAL A 178 20.18 -2.67 -5.83
C VAL A 178 19.66 -3.93 -6.50
N ILE A 179 20.42 -5.01 -6.35
CA ILE A 179 19.95 -6.37 -6.67
C ILE A 179 20.02 -7.20 -5.41
N ILE A 180 18.89 -7.78 -4.99
CA ILE A 180 18.82 -8.60 -3.79
C ILE A 180 18.49 -10.04 -4.15
N TYR A 181 19.23 -10.95 -3.55
CA TYR A 181 19.01 -12.39 -3.64
C TYR A 181 18.69 -12.96 -2.26
N ILE A 182 17.75 -13.89 -2.20
CA ILE A 182 17.45 -14.69 -1.01
C ILE A 182 17.70 -16.16 -1.39
N ASN A 183 18.67 -16.79 -0.74
CA ASN A 183 19.06 -18.16 -0.99
C ASN A 183 19.37 -18.46 -2.49
N GLY A 184 20.02 -17.51 -3.16
CA GLY A 184 20.36 -17.61 -4.59
C GLY A 184 19.26 -17.17 -5.56
N ILE A 185 18.06 -16.93 -5.09
CA ILE A 185 16.93 -16.47 -5.92
C ILE A 185 16.89 -14.94 -5.93
N LYS A 186 16.91 -14.33 -7.13
CA LYS A 186 16.76 -12.89 -7.27
C LYS A 186 15.33 -12.46 -6.92
N VAL A 187 15.19 -11.57 -5.93
CA VAL A 187 13.89 -11.08 -5.43
C VAL A 187 13.68 -9.60 -5.68
N VAL A 188 14.75 -8.83 -5.84
CA VAL A 188 14.71 -7.40 -6.16
C VAL A 188 15.74 -7.11 -7.24
N ASP A 189 15.40 -6.22 -8.14
CA ASP A 189 16.29 -5.66 -9.15
C ASP A 189 15.73 -4.28 -9.51
N THR A 190 16.42 -3.22 -9.08
CA THR A 190 16.02 -1.83 -9.35
C THR A 190 16.86 -1.20 -10.45
N GLY A 191 17.92 -1.88 -10.92
CA GLY A 191 18.74 -1.45 -12.05
C GLY A 191 18.00 -1.57 -13.37
N ASN A 192 18.35 -0.70 -14.32
CA ASN A 192 17.83 -0.71 -15.70
C ASN A 192 18.52 -1.75 -16.57
#